data_052fd2d10e8b933487118b1a88eacec0
#
_entry.id   052fd2d10e8b933487118b1a88eacec0
#
_cell.length_a   1.000
_cell.length_b   1.000
_cell.length_c   1.000
_cell.angle_alpha   90.00
_cell.angle_beta   90.00
_cell.angle_gamma   90.00
#
_symmetry.space_group_name_H-M   'P 1'
#
loop_
_entity.id
_entity.type
_entity.pdbx_description
1 polymer ?
#
loop_
_entity_poly.entity_id
_entity_poly.type
_entity_poly.pdbx_seq_one_letter_code
_entity_poly.pdbx_strand_id
1 'polypeptide(L)'
;MSYKILIEKPARKFIEKQPANLQKRILKAIAGLPDSGDIKQLKGETSYFRLRVGDYRIIYRVEHNVLTVIVTNAGNRGQIYK
;
A
#
# COMPACT_ATOMS: atom_id res chain seq x y z
N MET A 1 10.86 16.23 -1.07
CA MET A 1 11.63 14.99 -0.80
C MET A 1 10.75 13.79 -0.98
N SER A 2 11.27 12.76 -1.58
CA SER A 2 10.48 11.56 -1.80
C SER A 2 10.86 10.48 -0.80
N TYR A 3 9.88 9.67 -0.45
CA TYR A 3 10.10 8.53 0.43
C TYR A 3 10.52 7.33 -0.39
N LYS A 4 11.37 6.51 0.21
CA LYS A 4 11.73 5.21 -0.36
C LYS A 4 10.54 4.27 -0.20
N ILE A 5 10.28 3.46 -1.21
CA ILE A 5 9.16 2.50 -1.16
C ILE A 5 9.74 1.10 -1.09
N LEU A 6 9.36 0.37 -0.05
CA LEU A 6 9.67 -1.05 0.06
C LEU A 6 8.37 -1.82 0.00
N ILE A 7 8.34 -2.88 -0.76
CA ILE A 7 7.14 -3.72 -0.88
C ILE A 7 7.50 -5.11 -0.39
N GLU A 8 6.87 -5.52 0.70
CA GLU A 8 7.14 -6.82 1.26
C GLU A 8 6.53 -7.93 0.41
N LYS A 9 7.03 -9.14 0.60
CA LYS A 9 6.71 -10.27 -0.25
C LYS A 9 5.21 -10.54 -0.41
N PRO A 10 4.38 -10.53 0.64
CA PRO A 10 2.95 -10.78 0.47
C PRO A 10 2.29 -9.77 -0.47
N ALA A 11 2.62 -8.49 -0.30
CA ALA A 11 2.06 -7.45 -1.15
C ALA A 11 2.57 -7.58 -2.58
N ARG A 12 3.87 -7.83 -2.73
CA ARG A 12 4.46 -7.95 -4.06
C ARG A 12 3.84 -9.13 -4.82
N LYS A 13 3.66 -10.26 -4.17
CA LYS A 13 3.06 -11.43 -4.80
C LYS A 13 1.64 -11.14 -5.27
N PHE A 14 0.87 -10.46 -4.44
CA PHE A 14 -0.49 -10.11 -4.84
C PHE A 14 -0.49 -9.21 -6.07
N ILE A 15 0.36 -8.18 -6.07
CA ILE A 15 0.42 -7.24 -7.17
C ILE A 15 0.85 -7.92 -8.46
N GLU A 16 1.83 -8.80 -8.38
CA GLU A 16 2.35 -9.50 -9.56
C GLU A 16 1.32 -10.40 -10.22
N LYS A 17 0.31 -10.83 -9.48
CA LYS A 17 -0.76 -11.68 -10.03
C LYS A 17 -1.81 -10.88 -10.79
N GLN A 18 -1.78 -9.57 -10.70
CA GLN A 18 -2.79 -8.76 -11.35
C GLN A 18 -2.43 -8.49 -12.80
N PRO A 19 -3.44 -8.22 -13.66
CA PRO A 19 -3.16 -7.82 -15.04
C PRO A 19 -2.26 -6.60 -15.10
N ALA A 20 -1.50 -6.46 -16.19
CA ALA A 20 -0.48 -5.43 -16.30
C ALA A 20 -1.03 -4.01 -16.07
N ASN A 21 -2.23 -3.72 -16.57
CA ASN A 21 -2.82 -2.39 -16.39
C ASN A 21 -3.15 -2.11 -14.93
N LEU A 22 -3.57 -3.14 -14.18
CA LEU A 22 -3.84 -2.98 -12.75
C LEU A 22 -2.56 -2.87 -11.95
N GLN A 23 -1.53 -3.62 -12.34
CA GLN A 23 -0.23 -3.48 -11.69
C GLN A 23 0.27 -2.04 -11.79
N LYS A 24 0.19 -1.46 -12.98
CA LYS A 24 0.62 -0.08 -13.19
C LYS A 24 -0.17 0.89 -12.33
N ARG A 25 -1.48 0.69 -12.26
CA ARG A 25 -2.35 1.55 -11.47
C ARG A 25 -2.01 1.49 -10.00
N ILE A 26 -1.81 0.28 -9.48
CA ILE A 26 -1.48 0.09 -8.08
C ILE A 26 -0.11 0.68 -7.76
N LEU A 27 0.89 0.41 -8.58
CA LEU A 27 2.24 0.91 -8.34
C LEU A 27 2.31 2.42 -8.43
N LYS A 28 1.54 3.02 -9.34
CA LYS A 28 1.48 4.46 -9.45
C LYS A 28 0.89 5.08 -8.19
N ALA A 29 -0.16 4.46 -7.65
CA ALA A 29 -0.77 4.94 -6.41
C ALA A 29 0.18 4.81 -5.24
N ILE A 30 0.91 3.69 -5.16
CA ILE A 30 1.90 3.49 -4.11
C ILE A 30 3.01 4.53 -4.19
N ALA A 31 3.43 4.88 -5.40
CA ALA A 31 4.49 5.88 -5.60
C ALA A 31 4.14 7.24 -5.04
N GLY A 32 2.85 7.54 -4.88
CA GLY A 32 2.41 8.81 -4.31
C GLY A 32 2.41 8.84 -2.79
N LEU A 33 2.68 7.71 -2.14
CA LEU A 33 2.68 7.64 -0.68
C LEU A 33 3.91 8.36 -0.11
N PRO A 34 3.78 8.90 1.09
CA PRO A 34 2.59 8.92 1.97
C PRO A 34 1.65 10.10 1.72
N ASP A 35 1.90 10.90 0.70
CA ASP A 35 1.26 12.21 0.56
C ASP A 35 -0.07 12.20 -0.17
N SER A 36 -0.29 11.25 -1.09
CA SER A 36 -1.49 11.30 -1.92
C SER A 36 -2.14 9.94 -2.03
N GLY A 37 -3.44 9.97 -2.33
CA GLY A 37 -4.24 8.77 -2.50
C GLY A 37 -5.40 8.74 -1.52
N ASP A 38 -6.22 7.70 -1.64
CA ASP A 38 -7.33 7.48 -0.73
C ASP A 38 -6.79 6.73 0.49
N ILE A 39 -6.33 7.50 1.48
CA ILE A 39 -5.58 6.98 2.62
C ILE A 39 -6.40 7.09 3.88
N LYS A 40 -6.39 6.03 4.68
CA LYS A 40 -7.05 6.02 5.97
C LYS A 40 -6.21 5.25 6.96
N GLN A 41 -6.08 5.79 8.17
CA GLN A 41 -5.37 5.11 9.25
C GLN A 41 -6.19 3.91 9.71
N LEU A 42 -5.51 2.79 9.95
CA LEU A 42 -6.21 1.58 10.41
C LEU A 42 -6.63 1.73 11.86
N LYS A 43 -7.85 1.32 12.11
CA LYS A 43 -8.43 1.37 13.45
C LYS A 43 -7.67 0.42 14.36
N GLY A 44 -7.21 0.92 15.50
CA GLY A 44 -6.49 0.10 16.46
C GLY A 44 -5.01 -0.07 16.16
N GLU A 45 -4.54 0.41 15.00
CA GLU A 45 -3.14 0.28 14.59
C GLU A 45 -2.63 1.63 14.15
N THR A 46 -2.06 2.39 15.07
CA THR A 46 -1.70 3.78 14.81
C THR A 46 -0.57 3.94 13.80
N SER A 47 0.26 2.92 13.61
CA SER A 47 1.37 3.01 12.67
C SER A 47 1.06 2.45 11.29
N TYR A 48 -0.14 1.93 11.08
CA TYR A 48 -0.53 1.33 9.81
C TYR A 48 -1.63 2.12 9.12
N PHE A 49 -1.59 2.13 7.79
CA PHE A 49 -2.54 2.85 6.96
C PHE A 49 -3.03 1.98 5.83
N ARG A 50 -4.18 2.35 5.30
CA ARG A 50 -4.76 1.70 4.13
C ARG A 50 -4.77 2.68 2.96
N LEU A 51 -4.25 2.25 1.82
CA LEU A 51 -4.39 2.96 0.56
C LEU A 51 -5.40 2.19 -0.28
N ARG A 52 -6.45 2.86 -0.71
CA ARG A 52 -7.47 2.24 -1.54
C ARG A 52 -7.23 2.55 -3.01
N VAL A 53 -7.20 1.51 -3.83
CA VAL A 53 -7.04 1.64 -5.28
C VAL A 53 -8.14 0.80 -5.94
N GLY A 54 -9.24 1.45 -6.33
CA GLY A 54 -10.38 0.72 -6.84
C GLY A 54 -10.93 -0.26 -5.81
N ASP A 55 -10.99 -1.52 -6.18
CA ASP A 55 -11.44 -2.59 -5.28
C ASP A 55 -10.33 -3.18 -4.45
N TYR A 56 -9.10 -2.65 -4.59
CA TYR A 56 -7.94 -3.19 -3.92
C TYR A 56 -7.57 -2.34 -2.73
N ARG A 57 -6.94 -2.97 -1.75
CA ARG A 57 -6.47 -2.29 -0.54
C ARG A 57 -5.02 -2.63 -0.31
N ILE A 58 -4.24 -1.59 -0.04
CA ILE A 58 -2.82 -1.69 0.18
C ILE A 58 -2.56 -1.26 1.62
N ILE A 59 -1.96 -2.15 2.40
CA ILE A 59 -1.63 -1.85 3.80
C ILE A 59 -0.16 -1.48 3.87
N TYR A 60 0.13 -0.37 4.51
CA TYR A 60 1.50 0.12 4.62
C TYR A 60 1.72 0.81 5.95
N ARG A 61 2.99 0.96 6.30
CA ARG A 61 3.40 1.79 7.41
C ARG A 61 4.50 2.73 6.95
N VAL A 62 4.73 3.78 7.72
CA VAL A 62 5.70 4.81 7.34
C VAL A 62 6.75 4.93 8.44
N GLU A 63 8.01 4.86 8.03
CA GLU A 63 9.14 5.09 8.93
C GLU A 63 9.70 6.47 8.59
N HIS A 64 9.23 7.46 9.32
CA HIS A 64 9.60 8.85 9.01
C HIS A 64 11.08 9.14 9.23
N ASN A 65 11.70 8.45 10.19
CA ASN A 65 13.11 8.68 10.50
C ASN A 65 14.03 8.35 9.31
N VAL A 66 13.63 7.41 8.48
CA VAL A 66 14.42 6.99 7.33
C VAL A 66 13.68 7.24 6.02
N LEU A 67 12.63 8.06 6.07
CA LEU A 67 11.83 8.46 4.90
C LEU A 67 11.46 7.24 4.04
N THR A 68 10.87 6.24 4.67
CA THR A 68 10.55 4.99 4.00
C THR A 68 9.09 4.61 4.22
N VAL A 69 8.42 4.21 3.13
CA VAL A 69 7.09 3.62 3.18
C VAL A 69 7.26 2.12 2.99
N ILE A 70 6.69 1.32 3.87
CA ILE A 70 6.80 -0.13 3.80
C ILE A 70 5.41 -0.70 3.54
N VAL A 71 5.20 -1.22 2.33
CA VAL A 71 3.95 -1.87 1.95
C VAL A 71 3.99 -3.29 2.45
N THR A 72 3.14 -3.60 3.43
CA THR A 72 3.19 -4.88 4.11
C THR A 72 2.22 -5.91 3.54
N ASN A 73 1.10 -5.44 2.98
CA ASN A 73 0.10 -6.37 2.46
C ASN A 73 -0.74 -5.69 1.39
N ALA A 74 -1.40 -6.52 0.59
CA ALA A 74 -2.30 -6.04 -0.44
C ALA A 74 -3.34 -7.11 -0.70
N GLY A 75 -4.53 -6.70 -1.09
CA GLY A 75 -5.59 -7.67 -1.35
C GLY A 75 -6.84 -7.02 -1.88
N ASN A 76 -7.79 -7.85 -2.20
CA ASN A 76 -9.09 -7.40 -2.61
C ASN A 76 -9.89 -6.96 -1.39
N ARG A 77 -10.94 -6.21 -1.68
CA ARG A 77 -11.83 -5.70 -0.66
C ARG A 77 -12.28 -6.83 0.28
N GLY A 78 -12.12 -6.58 1.58
CA GLY A 78 -12.60 -7.48 2.59
C GLY A 78 -11.69 -8.65 2.95
N GLN A 79 -10.64 -8.90 2.17
CA GLN A 79 -9.78 -10.06 2.40
C GLN A 79 -8.67 -9.83 3.41
N ILE A 80 -8.18 -8.61 3.50
CA ILE A 80 -7.03 -8.30 4.34
C ILE A 80 -7.40 -7.79 5.73
N TYR A 81 -8.67 -7.73 6.03
CA TYR A 81 -9.17 -7.29 7.33
C TYR A 81 -9.74 -8.44 8.12
N LYS A 82 -9.01 -9.46 8.25
CA LYS A 82 -9.48 -10.60 9.03
C LYS A 82 -8.90 -10.62 10.40
#